data_132db895807217a4a338585e9d425aed
#
_entry.id   132db895807217a4a338585e9d425aed
#
_cell.length_a   1.000
_cell.length_b   1.000
_cell.length_c   1.000
_cell.angle_alpha   90.00
_cell.angle_beta   90.00
_cell.angle_gamma   90.00
#
_symmetry.space_group_name_H-M   'P 1'
#
loop_
_entity.id
_entity.type
_entity.pdbx_description
1 polymer ?
#
loop_
_entity_poly.entity_id
_entity_poly.type
_entity_poly.pdbx_seq_one_letter_code
_entity_poly.pdbx_strand_id
1 'polypeptide(L)'
;MTTYFDNLTAEQKSNIKFIVQRMNEKGITNPITQSAILAVVSKESAFIPRSEASYRNTENSRIRKIFGSRVEHYNEDELTRLKSNDEAFFNAVYGLEKYGQTANEGYKYRGRGLNQITFKSAYKKAGDQIGIDLVKNPDRLNELPIATDCLINFFMNSFKSAPSDKLAAYNASDINSFKSTKDSVGAVYNANSGWGTPKSAIDSDPTGGKAKAESRVQGFMEMIENLA
;
A
#
# COMPACT_ATOMS: atom_id res chain seq x y z
N MET A 1 28.78 -4.61 0.38
CA MET A 1 27.40 -4.99 0.00
C MET A 1 26.66 -3.73 -0.36
N THR A 2 26.09 -3.64 -1.55
CA THR A 2 25.22 -2.51 -1.94
C THR A 2 23.96 -2.53 -1.09
N THR A 3 23.63 -1.42 -0.47
CA THR A 3 22.41 -1.29 0.34
C THR A 3 21.18 -1.12 -0.57
N TYR A 4 19.97 -1.27 -0.01
CA TYR A 4 18.72 -0.94 -0.72
C TYR A 4 18.75 0.50 -1.27
N PHE A 5 19.35 1.42 -0.52
CA PHE A 5 19.37 2.86 -0.84
C PHE A 5 20.31 3.20 -2.00
N ASP A 6 21.39 2.44 -2.17
CA ASP A 6 22.34 2.60 -3.28
C ASP A 6 21.69 2.28 -4.63
N ASN A 7 20.68 1.41 -4.61
CA ASN A 7 19.94 0.97 -5.80
C ASN A 7 18.70 1.81 -6.14
N LEU A 8 18.39 2.84 -5.35
CA LEU A 8 17.27 3.73 -5.67
C LEU A 8 17.61 4.59 -6.89
N THR A 9 16.70 4.58 -7.87
CA THR A 9 16.81 5.44 -9.05
C THR A 9 16.65 6.92 -8.70
N ALA A 10 17.05 7.81 -9.58
CA ALA A 10 16.85 9.25 -9.42
C ALA A 10 15.36 9.59 -9.26
N GLU A 11 14.48 8.93 -10.02
CA GLU A 11 13.04 9.07 -9.92
C GLU A 11 12.52 8.65 -8.54
N GLN A 12 12.93 7.50 -8.03
CA GLN A 12 12.53 7.04 -6.70
C GLN A 12 12.96 8.00 -5.60
N LYS A 13 14.20 8.52 -5.67
CA LYS A 13 14.71 9.52 -4.72
C LYS A 13 13.90 10.83 -4.78
N SER A 14 13.56 11.29 -5.98
CA SER A 14 12.71 12.46 -6.18
C SER A 14 11.30 12.24 -5.60
N ASN A 15 10.71 11.06 -5.86
CA ASN A 15 9.39 10.72 -5.35
C ASN A 15 9.37 10.62 -3.82
N ILE A 16 10.41 10.04 -3.21
CA ILE A 16 10.55 10.00 -1.74
C ILE A 16 10.56 11.42 -1.16
N LYS A 17 11.39 12.33 -1.74
CA LYS A 17 11.43 13.74 -1.32
C LYS A 17 10.06 14.40 -1.40
N PHE A 18 9.36 14.22 -2.51
CA PHE A 18 8.00 14.74 -2.69
C PHE A 18 7.02 14.19 -1.63
N ILE A 19 7.06 12.86 -1.37
CA ILE A 19 6.19 12.21 -0.37
C ILE A 19 6.46 12.78 1.03
N VAL A 20 7.74 12.95 1.42
CA VAL A 20 8.12 13.52 2.73
C VAL A 20 7.62 14.96 2.87
N GLN A 21 7.87 15.80 1.86
CA GLN A 21 7.38 17.17 1.85
C GLN A 21 5.86 17.19 2.01
N ARG A 22 5.14 16.35 1.26
CA ARG A 22 3.69 16.30 1.31
C ARG A 22 3.14 15.77 2.63
N MET A 23 3.84 14.83 3.28
CA MET A 23 3.52 14.38 4.65
C MET A 23 3.60 15.54 5.64
N ASN A 24 4.65 16.37 5.59
CA ASN A 24 4.79 17.56 6.43
C ASN A 24 3.64 18.55 6.21
N GLU A 25 3.32 18.87 4.96
CA GLU A 25 2.23 19.77 4.59
C GLU A 25 0.86 19.30 5.09
N LYS A 26 0.66 17.99 5.17
CA LYS A 26 -0.60 17.36 5.61
C LYS A 26 -0.63 17.03 7.10
N GLY A 27 0.42 17.32 7.86
CA GLY A 27 0.46 17.18 9.31
C GLY A 27 1.01 15.84 9.83
N ILE A 28 1.64 15.01 8.99
CA ILE A 28 2.49 13.90 9.46
C ILE A 28 3.92 14.44 9.56
N THR A 29 4.27 14.95 10.72
CA THR A 29 5.53 15.71 10.94
C THR A 29 6.58 14.95 11.74
N ASN A 30 6.22 13.83 12.37
CA ASN A 30 7.17 13.00 13.11
C ASN A 30 8.06 12.19 12.14
N PRO A 31 9.39 12.42 12.10
CA PRO A 31 10.29 11.73 11.18
C PRO A 31 10.33 10.21 11.41
N ILE A 32 10.09 9.75 12.65
CA ILE A 32 9.97 8.32 12.97
C ILE A 32 8.74 7.71 12.23
N THR A 33 7.61 8.40 12.22
CA THR A 33 6.42 7.95 11.49
C THR A 33 6.63 8.02 9.98
N GLN A 34 7.22 9.10 9.50
CA GLN A 34 7.51 9.28 8.07
C GLN A 34 8.41 8.16 7.55
N SER A 35 9.49 7.85 8.27
CA SER A 35 10.40 6.76 7.91
C SER A 35 9.72 5.40 7.91
N ALA A 36 8.82 5.14 8.86
CA ALA A 36 8.03 3.90 8.92
C ALA A 36 7.06 3.78 7.73
N ILE A 37 6.36 4.86 7.36
CA ILE A 37 5.49 4.90 6.17
C ILE A 37 6.31 4.63 4.92
N LEU A 38 7.45 5.30 4.74
CA LEU A 38 8.33 5.06 3.60
C LEU A 38 8.83 3.61 3.56
N ALA A 39 9.19 3.04 4.70
CA ALA A 39 9.65 1.66 4.79
C ALA A 39 8.56 0.65 4.35
N VAL A 40 7.30 0.87 4.74
CA VAL A 40 6.17 0.03 4.30
C VAL A 40 5.90 0.23 2.81
N VAL A 41 5.79 1.48 2.34
CA VAL A 41 5.51 1.83 0.92
C VAL A 41 6.62 1.34 -0.01
N SER A 42 7.87 1.29 0.45
CA SER A 42 9.00 0.80 -0.35
C SER A 42 8.80 -0.63 -0.87
N LYS A 43 7.96 -1.41 -0.21
CA LYS A 43 7.63 -2.79 -0.59
C LYS A 43 6.44 -2.87 -1.55
N GLU A 44 5.49 -1.97 -1.40
CA GLU A 44 4.23 -2.00 -2.16
C GLU A 44 4.44 -1.50 -3.60
N SER A 45 5.10 -0.36 -3.75
CA SER A 45 5.23 0.33 -5.04
C SER A 45 6.65 0.73 -5.42
N ALA A 46 7.62 0.55 -4.52
CA ALA A 46 8.96 1.12 -4.68
C ALA A 46 8.92 2.64 -5.00
N PHE A 47 7.95 3.36 -4.44
CA PHE A 47 7.70 4.79 -4.62
C PHE A 47 7.30 5.24 -6.03
N ILE A 48 6.94 4.32 -6.92
CA ILE A 48 6.46 4.62 -8.27
C ILE A 48 4.97 4.26 -8.34
N PRO A 49 4.06 5.25 -8.43
CA PRO A 49 2.64 4.97 -8.59
C PRO A 49 2.40 4.24 -9.90
N ARG A 50 1.73 3.10 -9.83
CA ARG A 50 1.48 2.29 -11.03
C ARG A 50 0.24 1.42 -10.87
N SER A 51 -0.28 0.97 -12.00
CA SER A 51 -1.31 -0.06 -12.02
C SER A 51 -0.71 -1.42 -11.70
N GLU A 52 -1.52 -2.29 -11.10
CA GLU A 52 -1.20 -3.69 -10.85
C GLU A 52 -0.73 -4.36 -12.14
N ALA A 53 0.37 -5.09 -12.05
CA ALA A 53 1.00 -5.73 -13.19
C ALA A 53 0.20 -6.94 -13.70
N SER A 54 0.40 -7.27 -14.97
CA SER A 54 -0.17 -8.48 -15.59
C SER A 54 0.29 -9.76 -14.90
N TYR A 55 -0.63 -10.70 -14.75
CA TYR A 55 -0.37 -12.05 -14.25
C TYR A 55 -0.11 -13.07 -15.35
N ARG A 56 0.00 -12.64 -16.62
CA ARG A 56 0.14 -13.52 -17.80
C ARG A 56 1.27 -14.53 -17.65
N ASN A 57 2.41 -14.11 -17.12
CA ASN A 57 3.60 -14.94 -16.94
C ASN A 57 3.74 -15.53 -15.53
N THR A 58 2.73 -15.38 -14.67
CA THR A 58 2.74 -15.92 -13.31
C THR A 58 2.26 -17.37 -13.32
N GLU A 59 2.97 -18.25 -12.63
CA GLU A 59 2.59 -19.65 -12.50
C GLU A 59 1.17 -19.81 -11.87
N ASN A 60 0.37 -20.73 -12.39
CA ASN A 60 -0.99 -20.95 -11.93
C ASN A 60 -1.06 -21.31 -10.44
N SER A 61 -0.11 -22.08 -9.93
CA SER A 61 0.03 -22.39 -8.51
C SER A 61 0.17 -21.13 -7.65
N ARG A 62 0.94 -20.15 -8.13
CA ARG A 62 1.09 -18.86 -7.45
C ARG A 62 -0.18 -18.03 -7.53
N ILE A 63 -0.86 -18.02 -8.67
CA ILE A 63 -2.17 -17.34 -8.85
C ILE A 63 -3.19 -17.89 -7.87
N ARG A 64 -3.29 -19.22 -7.75
CA ARG A 64 -4.19 -19.89 -6.77
C ARG A 64 -3.86 -19.48 -5.33
N LYS A 65 -2.58 -19.37 -5.00
CA LYS A 65 -2.13 -18.92 -3.68
C LYS A 65 -2.51 -17.46 -3.39
N ILE A 66 -2.47 -16.59 -4.40
CA ILE A 66 -2.80 -15.15 -4.25
C ILE A 66 -4.31 -14.93 -4.17
N PHE A 67 -5.07 -15.56 -5.06
CA PHE A 67 -6.49 -15.25 -5.27
C PHE A 67 -7.45 -16.28 -4.63
N GLY A 68 -6.97 -17.45 -4.24
CA GLY A 68 -7.73 -18.47 -3.52
C GLY A 68 -9.03 -18.85 -4.23
N SER A 69 -10.14 -18.80 -3.48
CA SER A 69 -11.47 -19.18 -3.96
C SER A 69 -11.96 -18.42 -5.19
N ARG A 70 -11.36 -17.29 -5.52
CA ARG A 70 -11.73 -16.53 -6.74
C ARG A 70 -11.32 -17.24 -8.02
N VAL A 71 -10.35 -18.15 -7.96
CA VAL A 71 -9.79 -18.85 -9.12
C VAL A 71 -9.74 -20.38 -8.99
N GLU A 72 -10.12 -20.94 -7.84
CA GLU A 72 -10.02 -22.37 -7.59
C GLU A 72 -10.93 -23.23 -8.48
N HIS A 73 -12.02 -22.65 -8.97
CA HIS A 73 -12.96 -23.32 -9.85
C HIS A 73 -12.49 -23.44 -11.32
N TYR A 74 -11.43 -22.71 -11.73
CA TYR A 74 -10.82 -22.85 -13.03
C TYR A 74 -9.83 -24.03 -13.04
N ASN A 75 -9.89 -24.90 -14.06
CA ASN A 75 -8.83 -25.88 -14.30
C ASN A 75 -7.53 -25.21 -14.82
N GLU A 76 -6.48 -25.99 -15.06
CA GLU A 76 -5.16 -25.43 -15.46
C GLU A 76 -5.21 -24.72 -16.81
N ASP A 77 -5.91 -25.27 -17.81
CA ASP A 77 -6.00 -24.69 -19.15
C ASP A 77 -6.90 -23.47 -19.16
N GLU A 78 -8.00 -23.50 -18.41
CA GLU A 78 -8.90 -22.37 -18.25
C GLU A 78 -8.19 -21.18 -17.58
N LEU A 79 -7.47 -21.43 -16.49
CA LEU A 79 -6.73 -20.39 -15.79
C LEU A 79 -5.61 -19.80 -16.67
N THR A 80 -4.93 -20.65 -17.44
CA THR A 80 -3.89 -20.22 -18.40
C THR A 80 -4.48 -19.34 -19.49
N ARG A 81 -5.64 -19.69 -20.04
CA ARG A 81 -6.36 -18.85 -21.03
C ARG A 81 -6.85 -17.55 -20.40
N LEU A 82 -7.44 -17.62 -19.21
CA LEU A 82 -7.96 -16.45 -18.50
C LEU A 82 -6.86 -15.41 -18.26
N LYS A 83 -5.73 -15.81 -17.70
CA LYS A 83 -4.61 -14.90 -17.42
C LYS A 83 -3.88 -14.36 -18.66
N SER A 84 -4.11 -14.93 -19.83
CA SER A 84 -3.57 -14.42 -21.09
C SER A 84 -4.19 -13.09 -21.53
N ASN A 85 -5.35 -12.76 -20.97
CA ASN A 85 -6.06 -11.50 -21.19
C ASN A 85 -6.25 -10.80 -19.83
N ASP A 86 -5.57 -9.66 -19.63
CA ASP A 86 -5.58 -8.93 -18.36
C ASP A 86 -6.97 -8.45 -17.98
N GLU A 87 -7.77 -7.96 -18.94
CA GLU A 87 -9.13 -7.49 -18.66
C GLU A 87 -10.01 -8.64 -18.16
N ALA A 88 -9.99 -9.77 -18.86
CA ALA A 88 -10.76 -10.96 -18.46
C ALA A 88 -10.30 -11.46 -17.08
N PHE A 89 -8.99 -11.52 -16.85
CA PHE A 89 -8.42 -11.97 -15.56
C PHE A 89 -8.83 -11.05 -14.41
N PHE A 90 -8.59 -9.75 -14.55
CA PHE A 90 -8.93 -8.81 -13.47
C PHE A 90 -10.44 -8.69 -13.25
N ASN A 91 -11.25 -8.84 -14.28
CA ASN A 91 -12.70 -8.91 -14.13
C ASN A 91 -13.13 -10.16 -13.35
N ALA A 92 -12.52 -11.31 -13.61
CA ALA A 92 -12.80 -12.55 -12.89
C ALA A 92 -12.42 -12.46 -11.39
N VAL A 93 -11.27 -11.86 -11.07
CA VAL A 93 -10.77 -11.84 -9.68
C VAL A 93 -11.26 -10.63 -8.87
N TYR A 94 -11.62 -9.52 -9.51
CA TYR A 94 -12.01 -8.27 -8.84
C TYR A 94 -13.43 -7.80 -9.18
N GLY A 95 -14.12 -8.37 -10.14
CA GLY A 95 -15.51 -8.02 -10.49
C GLY A 95 -16.52 -8.47 -9.42
N LEU A 96 -16.44 -7.89 -8.23
CA LEU A 96 -17.19 -8.31 -7.04
C LEU A 96 -18.21 -7.25 -6.62
N GLU A 97 -19.50 -7.56 -6.74
CA GLU A 97 -20.63 -6.65 -6.43
C GLU A 97 -20.60 -6.07 -5.02
N LYS A 98 -20.12 -6.84 -4.04
CA LYS A 98 -19.99 -6.36 -2.65
C LYS A 98 -19.12 -5.12 -2.47
N TYR A 99 -18.31 -4.76 -3.47
CA TYR A 99 -17.50 -3.56 -3.49
C TYR A 99 -18.05 -2.45 -4.42
N GLY A 100 -19.33 -2.55 -4.77
CA GLY A 100 -20.05 -1.53 -5.55
C GLY A 100 -19.70 -1.51 -7.04
N GLN A 101 -19.17 -2.60 -7.59
CA GLN A 101 -18.81 -2.75 -9.00
C GLN A 101 -19.49 -3.94 -9.64
N THR A 102 -19.62 -3.91 -10.97
CA THR A 102 -20.13 -5.04 -11.75
C THR A 102 -19.03 -6.06 -12.04
N ALA A 103 -19.42 -7.25 -12.53
CA ALA A 103 -18.49 -8.29 -12.95
C ALA A 103 -17.48 -7.80 -14.01
N ASN A 104 -17.84 -6.81 -14.82
CA ASN A 104 -17.01 -6.28 -15.90
C ASN A 104 -16.17 -5.03 -15.48
N GLU A 105 -16.19 -4.64 -14.22
CA GLU A 105 -15.46 -3.47 -13.73
C GLU A 105 -14.18 -3.82 -12.94
N GLY A 106 -13.85 -5.11 -12.81
CA GLY A 106 -12.66 -5.55 -12.07
C GLY A 106 -11.35 -4.99 -12.63
N TYR A 107 -11.18 -5.02 -13.94
CA TYR A 107 -10.03 -4.43 -14.62
C TYR A 107 -9.97 -2.91 -14.43
N LYS A 108 -11.11 -2.24 -14.51
CA LYS A 108 -11.21 -0.79 -14.33
C LYS A 108 -10.74 -0.35 -12.95
N TYR A 109 -11.06 -1.13 -11.89
CA TYR A 109 -10.73 -0.80 -10.50
C TYR A 109 -9.70 -1.75 -9.88
N ARG A 110 -8.77 -2.29 -10.70
CA ARG A 110 -7.62 -3.05 -10.22
C ARG A 110 -6.68 -2.17 -9.42
N GLY A 111 -5.72 -2.75 -8.71
CA GLY A 111 -4.76 -2.02 -7.89
C GLY A 111 -4.04 -0.89 -8.62
N ARG A 112 -3.98 0.31 -8.01
CA ARG A 112 -3.23 1.47 -8.53
C ARG A 112 -2.65 2.32 -7.41
N GLY A 113 -1.69 3.15 -7.80
CA GLY A 113 -1.07 4.14 -6.92
C GLY A 113 0.03 3.56 -6.04
N LEU A 114 0.41 4.32 -5.01
CA LEU A 114 1.48 3.95 -4.09
C LEU A 114 1.10 2.83 -3.12
N ASN A 115 -0.16 2.75 -2.72
CA ASN A 115 -0.71 1.76 -1.79
C ASN A 115 -1.71 0.79 -2.44
N GLN A 116 -1.69 0.69 -3.75
CA GLN A 116 -2.45 -0.29 -4.54
C GLN A 116 -3.95 -0.31 -4.19
N ILE A 117 -4.60 0.87 -4.24
CA ILE A 117 -6.05 1.02 -4.05
C ILE A 117 -6.78 0.17 -5.07
N THR A 118 -7.65 -0.73 -4.59
CA THR A 118 -8.41 -1.70 -5.40
C THR A 118 -9.89 -1.59 -5.05
N PHE A 119 -10.76 -1.88 -6.00
CA PHE A 119 -12.22 -1.83 -5.92
C PHE A 119 -12.83 -0.44 -5.97
N LYS A 120 -13.98 -0.33 -6.66
CA LYS A 120 -14.72 0.92 -6.91
C LYS A 120 -15.03 1.70 -5.63
N SER A 121 -15.44 1.01 -4.57
CA SER A 121 -15.73 1.64 -3.28
C SER A 121 -14.50 2.30 -2.65
N ALA A 122 -13.31 1.69 -2.78
CA ALA A 122 -12.07 2.27 -2.29
C ALA A 122 -11.62 3.47 -3.16
N TYR A 123 -11.78 3.38 -4.49
CA TYR A 123 -11.55 4.52 -5.40
C TYR A 123 -12.47 5.69 -5.06
N LYS A 124 -13.77 5.40 -4.81
CA LYS A 124 -14.72 6.44 -4.40
C LYS A 124 -14.29 7.08 -3.09
N LYS A 125 -14.00 6.27 -2.07
CA LYS A 125 -13.58 6.78 -0.75
C LYS A 125 -12.31 7.63 -0.84
N ALA A 126 -11.30 7.17 -1.58
CA ALA A 126 -10.06 7.91 -1.76
C ALA A 126 -10.30 9.22 -2.53
N GLY A 127 -11.11 9.17 -3.59
CA GLY A 127 -11.46 10.35 -4.40
C GLY A 127 -12.22 11.40 -3.61
N ASP A 128 -13.23 11.00 -2.83
CA ASP A 128 -13.99 11.89 -1.96
C ASP A 128 -13.09 12.64 -0.96
N GLN A 129 -12.05 11.95 -0.43
CA GLN A 129 -11.12 12.54 0.55
C GLN A 129 -10.19 13.60 -0.03
N ILE A 130 -9.92 13.55 -1.32
CA ILE A 130 -9.01 14.50 -1.99
C ILE A 130 -9.73 15.44 -2.98
N GLY A 131 -11.05 15.33 -3.10
CA GLY A 131 -11.88 16.16 -4.00
C GLY A 131 -11.70 15.83 -5.49
N ILE A 132 -11.34 14.57 -5.82
CA ILE A 132 -11.13 14.12 -7.21
C ILE A 132 -12.00 12.91 -7.51
N ASP A 133 -12.74 12.95 -8.63
CA ASP A 133 -13.54 11.80 -9.08
C ASP A 133 -12.66 10.69 -9.66
N LEU A 134 -12.15 9.83 -8.77
CA LEU A 134 -11.34 8.66 -9.12
C LEU A 134 -12.19 7.49 -9.66
N VAL A 135 -13.50 7.50 -9.47
CA VAL A 135 -14.40 6.52 -10.07
C VAL A 135 -14.52 6.74 -11.57
N LYS A 136 -14.62 8.01 -11.98
CA LYS A 136 -14.65 8.38 -13.38
C LYS A 136 -13.27 8.23 -14.04
N ASN A 137 -12.22 8.63 -13.34
CA ASN A 137 -10.86 8.70 -13.85
C ASN A 137 -9.88 7.89 -12.97
N PRO A 138 -9.97 6.54 -12.96
CA PRO A 138 -9.19 5.70 -12.03
C PRO A 138 -7.67 5.75 -12.30
N ASP A 139 -7.24 5.99 -13.54
CA ASP A 139 -5.83 6.05 -13.92
C ASP A 139 -5.09 7.24 -13.31
N ARG A 140 -5.81 8.27 -12.85
CA ARG A 140 -5.22 9.38 -12.10
C ARG A 140 -4.54 8.97 -10.80
N LEU A 141 -4.86 7.80 -10.25
CA LEU A 141 -4.11 7.22 -9.13
C LEU A 141 -2.64 6.90 -9.47
N ASN A 142 -2.26 6.90 -10.74
CA ASN A 142 -0.87 6.74 -11.16
C ASN A 142 -0.13 8.09 -11.25
N GLU A 143 -0.81 9.22 -11.01
CA GLU A 143 -0.18 10.54 -10.88
C GLU A 143 0.41 10.66 -9.46
N LEU A 144 1.71 10.98 -9.33
CA LEU A 144 2.40 11.02 -8.05
C LEU A 144 1.72 11.91 -6.99
N PRO A 145 1.27 13.15 -7.30
CA PRO A 145 0.61 13.99 -6.32
C PRO A 145 -0.69 13.36 -5.78
N ILE A 146 -1.49 12.78 -6.67
CA ILE A 146 -2.77 12.15 -6.31
C ILE A 146 -2.54 10.88 -5.50
N ALA A 147 -1.63 10.02 -5.94
CA ALA A 147 -1.25 8.80 -5.23
C ALA A 147 -0.71 9.12 -3.83
N THR A 148 0.08 10.19 -3.70
CA THR A 148 0.64 10.63 -2.42
C THR A 148 -0.44 11.17 -1.49
N ASP A 149 -1.37 11.99 -1.98
CA ASP A 149 -2.48 12.49 -1.16
C ASP A 149 -3.39 11.34 -0.69
N CYS A 150 -3.68 10.36 -1.54
CA CYS A 150 -4.43 9.18 -1.16
C CYS A 150 -3.70 8.34 -0.09
N LEU A 151 -2.39 8.16 -0.24
CA LEU A 151 -1.55 7.43 0.73
C LEU A 151 -1.58 8.11 2.11
N ILE A 152 -1.34 9.42 2.15
CA ILE A 152 -1.31 10.20 3.39
C ILE A 152 -2.68 10.17 4.07
N ASN A 153 -3.76 10.44 3.33
CA ASN A 153 -5.12 10.38 3.89
C ASN A 153 -5.48 8.98 4.38
N PHE A 154 -5.03 7.93 3.70
CA PHE A 154 -5.22 6.56 4.18
C PHE A 154 -4.62 6.37 5.57
N PHE A 155 -3.36 6.73 5.78
CA PHE A 155 -2.71 6.56 7.10
C PHE A 155 -3.31 7.50 8.15
N MET A 156 -3.53 8.78 7.84
CA MET A 156 -4.17 9.71 8.79
C MET A 156 -5.52 9.20 9.27
N ASN A 157 -6.38 8.73 8.37
CA ASN A 157 -7.70 8.20 8.73
C ASN A 157 -7.60 6.85 9.46
N SER A 158 -6.66 5.99 9.06
CA SER A 158 -6.43 4.71 9.74
C SER A 158 -6.00 4.93 11.19
N PHE A 159 -5.08 5.86 11.44
CA PHE A 159 -4.65 6.18 12.81
C PHE A 159 -5.73 6.91 13.61
N LYS A 160 -6.48 7.82 12.99
CA LYS A 160 -7.61 8.50 13.65
C LYS A 160 -8.72 7.54 14.09
N SER A 161 -8.95 6.48 13.33
CA SER A 161 -9.97 5.46 13.61
C SER A 161 -9.42 4.23 14.34
N ALA A 162 -8.13 4.22 14.67
CA ALA A 162 -7.51 3.10 15.36
C ALA A 162 -8.10 2.91 16.75
N PRO A 163 -8.41 1.67 17.18
CA PRO A 163 -8.75 1.41 18.57
C PRO A 163 -7.63 1.85 19.51
N SER A 164 -7.98 2.50 20.61
CA SER A 164 -7.00 3.07 21.55
C SER A 164 -6.06 2.03 22.15
N ASP A 165 -6.54 0.81 22.42
CA ASP A 165 -5.74 -0.32 22.89
C ASP A 165 -4.70 -0.77 21.86
N LYS A 166 -5.03 -0.65 20.57
CA LYS A 166 -4.09 -0.97 19.46
C LYS A 166 -2.95 0.04 19.40
N LEU A 167 -3.23 1.33 19.50
CA LEU A 167 -2.20 2.36 19.55
C LEU A 167 -1.35 2.27 20.80
N ALA A 168 -1.97 2.06 21.97
CA ALA A 168 -1.28 1.88 23.24
C ALA A 168 -0.30 0.69 23.20
N ALA A 169 -0.64 -0.39 22.50
CA ALA A 169 0.25 -1.54 22.33
C ALA A 169 1.56 -1.17 21.59
N TYR A 170 1.59 -0.07 20.84
CA TYR A 170 2.78 0.48 20.19
C TYR A 170 3.31 1.75 20.87
N ASN A 171 2.96 1.98 22.15
CA ASN A 171 3.38 3.14 22.92
C ASN A 171 3.07 4.49 22.25
N ALA A 172 1.93 4.59 21.57
CA ALA A 172 1.51 5.77 20.84
C ALA A 172 0.06 6.16 21.18
N SER A 173 -0.28 7.44 21.00
CA SER A 173 -1.62 8.00 21.08
C SER A 173 -2.18 8.45 19.73
N ASP A 174 -1.30 8.79 18.81
CA ASP A 174 -1.63 9.24 17.46
C ASP A 174 -0.47 9.00 16.49
N ILE A 175 -0.65 9.40 15.24
CA ILE A 175 0.31 9.21 14.14
C ILE A 175 1.65 9.94 14.36
N ASN A 176 1.69 10.99 15.17
CA ASN A 176 2.89 11.80 15.42
C ASN A 176 3.55 11.53 16.79
N SER A 177 3.01 10.63 17.60
CA SER A 177 3.44 10.42 18.99
C SER A 177 4.53 9.35 19.17
N PHE A 178 4.95 8.67 18.11
CA PHE A 178 5.94 7.60 18.19
C PHE A 178 7.31 8.09 18.64
N LYS A 179 7.95 7.31 19.53
CA LYS A 179 9.31 7.54 20.05
C LYS A 179 10.29 6.46 19.61
N SER A 180 9.82 5.41 18.96
CA SER A 180 10.61 4.26 18.55
C SER A 180 10.27 3.88 17.10
N THR A 181 11.29 3.66 16.27
CA THR A 181 11.13 3.17 14.90
C THR A 181 10.48 1.79 14.86
N LYS A 182 10.80 0.92 15.82
CA LYS A 182 10.22 -0.42 15.93
C LYS A 182 8.70 -0.36 16.15
N ASP A 183 8.24 0.47 17.10
CA ASP A 183 6.83 0.62 17.38
C ASP A 183 6.09 1.28 16.20
N SER A 184 6.70 2.31 15.61
CA SER A 184 6.13 2.99 14.46
C SER A 184 5.98 2.08 13.25
N VAL A 185 7.01 1.30 12.89
CA VAL A 185 6.91 0.31 11.78
C VAL A 185 5.83 -0.72 12.05
N GLY A 186 5.75 -1.25 13.28
CA GLY A 186 4.73 -2.21 13.67
C GLY A 186 3.31 -1.62 13.54
N ALA A 187 3.11 -0.40 14.03
CA ALA A 187 1.83 0.29 13.96
C ALA A 187 1.42 0.63 12.51
N VAL A 188 2.35 1.19 11.72
CA VAL A 188 2.10 1.52 10.30
C VAL A 188 1.79 0.26 9.49
N TYR A 189 2.49 -0.84 9.74
CA TYR A 189 2.22 -2.12 9.10
C TYR A 189 0.84 -2.66 9.48
N ASN A 190 0.45 -2.57 10.76
CA ASN A 190 -0.87 -2.96 11.23
C ASN A 190 -1.98 -2.07 10.67
N ALA A 191 -1.75 -0.76 10.61
CA ALA A 191 -2.65 0.21 9.97
C ALA A 191 -2.90 -0.13 8.49
N ASN A 192 -1.84 -0.50 7.77
CA ASN A 192 -1.93 -0.94 6.37
C ASN A 192 -2.78 -2.21 6.19
N SER A 193 -2.85 -3.05 7.23
CA SER A 193 -3.67 -4.27 7.28
C SER A 193 -5.04 -4.08 7.95
N GLY A 194 -5.44 -2.83 8.25
CA GLY A 194 -6.74 -2.49 8.84
C GLY A 194 -6.88 -2.76 10.34
N TRP A 195 -5.79 -2.76 11.10
CA TRP A 195 -5.73 -2.99 12.56
C TRP A 195 -6.25 -4.36 13.03
N GLY A 196 -6.48 -5.30 12.10
CA GLY A 196 -7.07 -6.61 12.41
C GLY A 196 -6.09 -7.62 13.05
N THR A 197 -4.78 -7.40 12.87
CA THR A 197 -3.76 -8.35 13.31
C THR A 197 -3.26 -8.01 14.72
N PRO A 198 -3.20 -8.98 15.66
CA PRO A 198 -2.58 -8.76 16.96
C PRO A 198 -1.10 -8.40 16.83
N LYS A 199 -0.61 -7.48 17.69
CA LYS A 199 0.82 -7.07 17.69
C LYS A 199 1.77 -8.26 17.78
N SER A 200 1.46 -9.25 18.64
CA SER A 200 2.25 -10.46 18.79
C SER A 200 2.41 -11.26 17.50
N ALA A 201 1.35 -11.35 16.68
CA ALA A 201 1.40 -12.03 15.40
C ALA A 201 2.23 -11.24 14.37
N ILE A 202 2.16 -9.90 14.41
CA ILE A 202 3.01 -9.04 13.58
C ILE A 202 4.47 -9.16 13.98
N ASP A 203 4.77 -9.18 15.28
CA ASP A 203 6.13 -9.27 15.81
C ASP A 203 6.77 -10.64 15.60
N SER A 204 5.97 -11.70 15.47
CA SER A 204 6.45 -13.07 15.28
C SER A 204 6.63 -13.48 13.82
N ASP A 205 6.35 -12.60 12.83
CA ASP A 205 6.57 -12.91 11.41
C ASP A 205 7.98 -12.50 10.94
N PRO A 206 8.96 -13.43 10.96
CA PRO A 206 10.36 -13.12 10.62
C PRO A 206 10.60 -12.98 9.12
N THR A 207 9.65 -13.40 8.29
CA THR A 207 9.80 -13.44 6.82
C THR A 207 8.93 -12.39 6.12
N GLY A 208 8.03 -11.76 6.87
CA GLY A 208 7.01 -10.88 6.36
C GLY A 208 7.49 -9.50 5.98
N GLY A 209 6.51 -8.78 5.56
CA GLY A 209 6.70 -7.42 5.12
C GLY A 209 7.21 -6.48 6.18
N LYS A 210 6.91 -6.74 7.47
CA LYS A 210 7.41 -5.97 8.60
C LYS A 210 8.93 -6.06 8.75
N ALA A 211 9.50 -7.26 8.72
CA ALA A 211 10.95 -7.44 8.85
C ALA A 211 11.74 -6.68 7.76
N LYS A 212 11.22 -6.68 6.51
CA LYS A 212 11.80 -5.89 5.41
C LYS A 212 11.65 -4.38 5.64
N ALA A 213 10.52 -3.93 6.19
CA ALA A 213 10.33 -2.53 6.54
C ALA A 213 11.28 -2.11 7.66
N GLU A 214 11.42 -2.92 8.72
CA GLU A 214 12.35 -2.68 9.83
C GLU A 214 13.80 -2.57 9.35
N SER A 215 14.23 -3.38 8.38
CA SER A 215 15.59 -3.29 7.82
C SER A 215 15.85 -2.01 7.02
N ARG A 216 14.82 -1.28 6.64
CA ARG A 216 14.92 -0.07 5.81
C ARG A 216 14.64 1.23 6.58
N VAL A 217 13.95 1.15 7.72
CA VAL A 217 13.48 2.34 8.44
C VAL A 217 14.59 3.29 8.83
N GLN A 218 15.75 2.79 9.25
CA GLN A 218 16.88 3.62 9.65
C GLN A 218 17.45 4.43 8.48
N GLY A 219 17.60 3.81 7.30
CA GLY A 219 18.07 4.53 6.12
C GLY A 219 17.06 5.58 5.62
N PHE A 220 15.75 5.38 5.82
CA PHE A 220 14.77 6.43 5.55
C PHE A 220 14.82 7.56 6.57
N MET A 221 15.14 7.27 7.85
CA MET A 221 15.40 8.31 8.85
C MET A 221 16.55 9.22 8.40
N GLU A 222 17.69 8.65 8.03
CA GLU A 222 18.86 9.38 7.54
C GLU A 222 18.54 10.20 6.27
N MET A 223 17.73 9.65 5.35
CA MET A 223 17.28 10.41 4.17
C MET A 223 16.40 11.61 4.55
N ILE A 224 15.49 11.47 5.52
CA ILE A 224 14.60 12.54 5.98
C ILE A 224 15.42 13.64 6.65
N GLU A 225 16.36 13.30 7.51
CA GLU A 225 17.27 14.24 8.19
C GLU A 225 18.08 15.06 7.18
N ASN A 226 18.50 14.46 6.07
CA ASN A 226 19.21 15.15 4.99
C ASN A 226 18.29 16.01 4.08
N LEU A 227 16.97 15.93 4.23
CA LEU A 227 16.00 16.76 3.51
C LEU A 227 15.58 18.00 4.31
N ALA A 228 15.82 17.99 5.63
CA ALA A 228 15.50 19.10 6.53
C ALA A 228 16.56 20.20 6.43
#